data_d4e593c4339e097f8c47c733c0aab1f7
#
_entry.id   d4e593c4339e097f8c47c733c0aab1f7
#
_cell.length_a   1.000
_cell.length_b   1.000
_cell.length_c   1.000
_cell.angle_alpha   90.00
_cell.angle_beta   90.00
_cell.angle_gamma   90.00
#
_symmetry.space_group_name_H-M   'P 1'
#
loop_
_entity.id
_entity.type
_entity.pdbx_description
1 polymer ?
#
loop_
_entity_poly.entity_id
_entity_poly.type
_entity_poly.pdbx_seq_one_letter_code
_entity_poly.pdbx_strand_id
1 'polypeptide(L)'
;MIRCFLPALLLVLVLGIALPVPAAPLHENETVKLPCGRTIKVLSVSRIQYSTGVMALMVRYQTTLSVEQQHKALSEEVDDVFKVAQKQVEHDGFHEAIISSNEVPHGIILTSSRMLNFIFERGADGTWTRLGRSEFMAVQ
;
A
#
# COMPACT_ATOMS: atom_id res chain seq x y z
N MET A 1 49.92 -49.42 -21.21
CA MET A 1 49.06 -49.09 -20.06
C MET A 1 48.90 -47.56 -20.05
N ILE A 2 47.81 -47.06 -20.61
CA ILE A 2 47.52 -45.62 -20.69
C ILE A 2 46.41 -45.36 -19.67
N ARG A 3 46.73 -44.64 -18.59
CA ARG A 3 45.77 -44.20 -17.60
C ARG A 3 45.20 -42.86 -18.02
N CYS A 4 43.94 -42.86 -18.47
CA CYS A 4 43.16 -41.66 -18.67
C CYS A 4 42.77 -41.05 -17.32
N PHE A 5 43.30 -39.84 -17.02
CA PHE A 5 42.81 -39.00 -15.93
C PHE A 5 41.65 -38.15 -16.51
N LEU A 6 40.42 -38.38 -15.99
CA LEU A 6 39.31 -37.46 -16.20
C LEU A 6 39.45 -36.31 -15.22
N PRO A 7 39.41 -35.06 -15.64
CA PRO A 7 39.23 -33.94 -14.72
C PRO A 7 37.75 -33.83 -14.35
N ALA A 8 37.47 -33.94 -13.04
CA ALA A 8 36.17 -33.66 -12.46
C ALA A 8 35.87 -32.15 -12.58
N LEU A 9 34.93 -31.84 -13.48
CA LEU A 9 34.42 -30.46 -13.62
C LEU A 9 33.54 -30.14 -12.44
N LEU A 10 34.03 -29.37 -11.49
CA LEU A 10 33.31 -28.88 -10.30
C LEU A 10 32.37 -27.76 -10.76
N LEU A 11 31.10 -28.09 -10.99
CA LEU A 11 30.03 -27.13 -11.31
C LEU A 11 29.64 -26.41 -10.01
N VAL A 12 30.23 -25.23 -9.77
CA VAL A 12 29.82 -24.36 -8.66
C VAL A 12 28.50 -23.70 -9.03
N LEU A 13 27.40 -24.24 -8.52
CA LEU A 13 26.07 -23.66 -8.63
C LEU A 13 26.01 -22.46 -7.67
N VAL A 14 26.24 -21.25 -8.17
CA VAL A 14 26.02 -20.01 -7.42
C VAL A 14 24.51 -19.79 -7.34
N LEU A 15 23.88 -20.27 -6.25
CA LEU A 15 22.54 -19.85 -5.90
C LEU A 15 22.60 -18.35 -5.55
N GLY A 16 22.20 -17.50 -6.50
CA GLY A 16 21.96 -16.09 -6.25
C GLY A 16 20.77 -15.96 -5.31
N ILE A 17 21.04 -15.79 -4.01
CA ILE A 17 20.03 -15.40 -3.04
C ILE A 17 19.69 -13.94 -3.37
N ALA A 18 18.60 -13.74 -4.10
CA ALA A 18 18.02 -12.41 -4.28
C ALA A 18 17.53 -11.92 -2.91
N LEU A 19 18.34 -11.09 -2.25
CA LEU A 19 17.91 -10.40 -1.03
C LEU A 19 16.70 -9.53 -1.39
N PRO A 20 15.59 -9.61 -0.63
CA PRO A 20 14.45 -8.75 -0.88
C PRO A 20 14.89 -7.30 -0.75
N VAL A 21 14.81 -6.56 -1.84
CA VAL A 21 15.04 -5.11 -1.84
C VAL A 21 13.98 -4.52 -0.91
N PRO A 22 14.38 -3.78 0.15
CA PRO A 22 13.40 -3.11 1.00
C PRO A 22 12.55 -2.19 0.13
N ALA A 23 11.22 -2.31 0.24
CA ALA A 23 10.34 -1.39 -0.46
C ALA A 23 10.63 0.03 0.02
N ALA A 24 10.85 0.95 -0.90
CA ALA A 24 11.04 2.34 -0.57
C ALA A 24 9.79 2.87 0.17
N PRO A 25 9.95 3.73 1.20
CA PRO A 25 8.82 4.33 1.87
C PRO A 25 8.00 5.18 0.89
N LEU A 26 6.67 5.21 1.10
CA LEU A 26 5.79 6.08 0.33
C LEU A 26 6.06 7.54 0.67
N HIS A 27 6.11 8.39 -0.34
CA HIS A 27 6.31 9.82 -0.19
C HIS A 27 5.10 10.62 -0.69
N GLU A 28 4.92 11.79 -0.11
CA GLU A 28 3.91 12.74 -0.55
C GLU A 28 4.17 13.20 -1.99
N ASN A 29 3.10 13.35 -2.77
CA ASN A 29 3.11 13.70 -4.20
C ASN A 29 3.79 12.66 -5.12
N GLU A 30 4.07 11.48 -4.62
CA GLU A 30 4.62 10.38 -5.40
C GLU A 30 3.53 9.71 -6.26
N THR A 31 3.94 9.26 -7.45
CA THR A 31 3.13 8.43 -8.32
C THR A 31 3.57 6.97 -8.16
N VAL A 32 2.64 6.11 -7.73
CA VAL A 32 2.92 4.71 -7.41
C VAL A 32 2.15 3.79 -8.33
N LYS A 33 2.83 2.80 -8.90
CA LYS A 33 2.19 1.72 -9.65
C LYS A 33 1.80 0.59 -8.70
N LEU A 34 0.52 0.26 -8.67
CA LEU A 34 -0.04 -0.81 -7.84
C LEU A 34 0.16 -2.20 -8.47
N PRO A 35 0.10 -3.28 -7.66
CA PRO A 35 0.15 -4.66 -8.15
C PRO A 35 -0.88 -4.98 -9.24
N CYS A 36 -2.09 -4.41 -9.17
CA CYS A 36 -3.12 -4.54 -10.19
C CYS A 36 -2.81 -3.82 -11.52
N GLY A 37 -1.68 -3.11 -11.60
CA GLY A 37 -1.24 -2.36 -12.78
C GLY A 37 -1.75 -0.93 -12.86
N ARG A 38 -2.65 -0.50 -11.98
CA ARG A 38 -3.11 0.89 -11.89
C ARG A 38 -2.02 1.79 -11.32
N THR A 39 -2.12 3.06 -11.63
CA THR A 39 -1.22 4.09 -11.10
C THR A 39 -2.05 5.07 -10.26
N ILE A 40 -1.58 5.33 -9.06
CA ILE A 40 -2.19 6.28 -8.12
C ILE A 40 -1.22 7.42 -7.81
N LYS A 41 -1.76 8.55 -7.37
CA LYS A 41 -0.98 9.64 -6.79
C LYS A 41 -1.16 9.64 -5.28
N VAL A 42 -0.07 9.49 -4.53
CA VAL A 42 -0.06 9.66 -3.08
C VAL A 42 -0.18 11.13 -2.76
N LEU A 43 -1.19 11.52 -1.99
CA LEU A 43 -1.45 12.90 -1.59
C LEU A 43 -0.71 13.27 -0.30
N SER A 44 -0.73 12.36 0.67
CA SER A 44 0.01 12.53 1.91
C SER A 44 0.25 11.19 2.62
N VAL A 45 1.31 11.14 3.40
CA VAL A 45 1.59 10.06 4.37
C VAL A 45 1.79 10.72 5.72
N SER A 46 0.96 10.40 6.70
CA SER A 46 0.99 11.04 8.01
C SER A 46 0.79 10.04 9.15
N ARG A 47 1.34 10.39 10.32
CA ARG A 47 1.11 9.65 11.56
C ARG A 47 -0.07 10.27 12.27
N ILE A 48 -0.99 9.43 12.69
CA ILE A 48 -2.17 9.84 13.45
C ILE A 48 -2.09 9.21 14.83
N GLN A 49 -2.36 10.01 15.84
CA GLN A 49 -2.53 9.53 17.21
C GLN A 49 -3.99 9.73 17.62
N TYR A 50 -4.63 8.64 18.02
CA TYR A 50 -5.97 8.69 18.61
C TYR A 50 -5.92 9.18 20.06
N SER A 51 -7.05 9.62 20.57
CA SER A 51 -7.21 9.99 21.98
C SER A 51 -6.92 8.84 22.95
N THR A 52 -7.03 7.62 22.48
CA THR A 52 -6.66 6.39 23.23
C THR A 52 -5.15 6.13 23.30
N GLY A 53 -4.34 6.96 22.62
CA GLY A 53 -2.88 6.77 22.51
C GLY A 53 -2.43 5.82 21.39
N VAL A 54 -3.36 5.17 20.70
CA VAL A 54 -3.04 4.31 19.56
C VAL A 54 -2.50 5.16 18.41
N MET A 55 -1.44 4.69 17.79
CA MET A 55 -0.80 5.32 16.64
C MET A 55 -1.13 4.56 15.37
N ALA A 56 -1.48 5.29 14.31
CA ALA A 56 -1.73 4.73 12.99
C ALA A 56 -0.95 5.48 11.90
N LEU A 57 -0.63 4.79 10.81
CA LEU A 57 -0.17 5.44 9.59
C LEU A 57 -1.37 5.71 8.68
N MET A 58 -1.56 6.97 8.30
CA MET A 58 -2.56 7.35 7.29
C MET A 58 -1.88 7.60 5.96
N VAL A 59 -2.32 6.89 4.93
CA VAL A 59 -1.94 7.12 3.54
C VAL A 59 -3.16 7.65 2.78
N ARG A 60 -3.07 8.87 2.28
CA ARG A 60 -4.08 9.47 1.42
C ARG A 60 -3.62 9.41 -0.01
N TYR A 61 -4.48 8.94 -0.91
CA TYR A 61 -4.18 8.87 -2.33
C TYR A 61 -5.35 9.32 -3.18
N GLN A 62 -5.06 9.71 -4.41
CA GLN A 62 -6.07 10.11 -5.38
C GLN A 62 -6.46 8.90 -6.23
N THR A 63 -7.77 8.65 -6.32
CA THR A 63 -8.35 7.62 -7.19
C THR A 63 -9.11 8.25 -8.35
N THR A 64 -9.09 7.58 -9.50
CA THR A 64 -9.94 7.89 -10.64
C THR A 64 -11.27 7.11 -10.62
N LEU A 65 -11.41 6.20 -9.64
CA LEU A 65 -12.63 5.41 -9.45
C LEU A 65 -13.70 6.25 -8.74
N SER A 66 -14.96 6.06 -9.15
CA SER A 66 -16.09 6.63 -8.41
C SER A 66 -16.30 5.86 -7.12
N VAL A 67 -16.24 6.59 -6.01
CA VAL A 67 -16.52 6.06 -4.67
C VAL A 67 -17.93 5.50 -4.57
N GLU A 68 -18.87 6.11 -5.28
CA GLU A 68 -20.28 5.73 -5.23
C GLU A 68 -20.64 4.55 -6.12
N GLN A 69 -20.04 4.48 -7.31
CA GLN A 69 -20.45 3.53 -8.35
C GLN A 69 -19.55 2.32 -8.48
N GLN A 70 -18.30 2.41 -8.04
CA GLN A 70 -17.26 1.41 -8.30
C GLN A 70 -16.70 0.78 -7.00
N HIS A 71 -17.58 0.50 -6.04
CA HIS A 71 -17.19 -0.01 -4.71
C HIS A 71 -16.26 -1.22 -4.74
N LYS A 72 -16.54 -2.20 -5.62
CA LYS A 72 -15.71 -3.41 -5.72
C LYS A 72 -14.30 -3.08 -6.21
N ALA A 73 -14.20 -2.33 -7.31
CA ALA A 73 -12.92 -1.95 -7.89
C ALA A 73 -12.12 -1.06 -6.94
N LEU A 74 -12.79 -0.15 -6.22
CA LEU A 74 -12.18 0.69 -5.19
C LEU A 74 -11.67 -0.14 -4.01
N SER A 75 -12.43 -1.13 -3.58
CA SER A 75 -12.03 -2.04 -2.51
C SER A 75 -10.74 -2.82 -2.86
N GLU A 76 -10.67 -3.33 -4.08
CA GLU A 76 -9.47 -4.01 -4.59
C GLU A 76 -8.28 -3.07 -4.71
N GLU A 77 -8.48 -1.83 -5.17
CA GLU A 77 -7.45 -0.80 -5.26
C GLU A 77 -6.90 -0.44 -3.87
N VAL A 78 -7.79 -0.27 -2.88
CA VAL A 78 -7.40 0.02 -1.48
C VAL A 78 -6.57 -1.10 -0.89
N ASP A 79 -6.95 -2.35 -1.12
CA ASP A 79 -6.17 -3.50 -0.66
C ASP A 79 -4.77 -3.53 -1.28
N ASP A 80 -4.63 -3.13 -2.54
CA ASP A 80 -3.34 -3.02 -3.22
C ASP A 80 -2.51 -1.83 -2.71
N VAL A 81 -3.14 -0.70 -2.42
CA VAL A 81 -2.47 0.45 -1.78
C VAL A 81 -1.97 0.04 -0.39
N PHE A 82 -2.79 -0.68 0.38
CA PHE A 82 -2.37 -1.18 1.69
C PHE A 82 -1.16 -2.11 1.57
N LYS A 83 -1.13 -3.06 0.62
CA LYS A 83 0.03 -3.95 0.41
C LYS A 83 1.33 -3.18 0.16
N VAL A 84 1.26 -2.07 -0.56
CA VAL A 84 2.42 -1.20 -0.79
C VAL A 84 2.84 -0.50 0.50
N ALA A 85 1.88 0.01 1.29
CA ALA A 85 2.13 0.72 2.54
C ALA A 85 2.54 -0.21 3.69
N GLN A 86 2.13 -1.48 3.67
CA GLN A 86 2.25 -2.43 4.78
C GLN A 86 3.66 -2.52 5.34
N LYS A 87 4.67 -2.60 4.48
CA LYS A 87 6.07 -2.70 4.92
C LYS A 87 6.52 -1.48 5.73
N GLN A 88 6.06 -0.29 5.33
CA GLN A 88 6.34 0.94 6.05
C GLN A 88 5.62 0.98 7.40
N VAL A 89 4.33 0.58 7.42
CA VAL A 89 3.52 0.48 8.65
C VAL A 89 4.20 -0.44 9.66
N GLU A 90 4.65 -1.61 9.21
CA GLU A 90 5.33 -2.61 10.05
C GLU A 90 6.71 -2.15 10.50
N HIS A 91 7.49 -1.54 9.61
CA HIS A 91 8.82 -0.99 9.94
C HIS A 91 8.73 0.12 10.99
N ASP A 92 7.71 0.97 10.89
CA ASP A 92 7.48 2.09 11.83
C ASP A 92 6.82 1.62 13.15
N GLY A 93 6.48 0.33 13.24
CA GLY A 93 5.92 -0.28 14.45
C GLY A 93 4.46 0.03 14.70
N PHE A 94 3.72 0.46 13.69
CA PHE A 94 2.28 0.70 13.83
C PHE A 94 1.48 -0.61 13.73
N HIS A 95 0.41 -0.69 14.51
CA HIS A 95 -0.54 -1.80 14.48
C HIS A 95 -1.83 -1.46 13.72
N GLU A 96 -1.94 -0.22 13.24
CA GLU A 96 -3.08 0.27 12.49
C GLU A 96 -2.63 1.12 11.31
N ALA A 97 -3.36 0.99 10.19
CA ALA A 97 -3.19 1.82 9.02
C ALA A 97 -4.55 2.31 8.52
N ILE A 98 -4.59 3.56 8.06
CA ILE A 98 -5.76 4.16 7.42
C ILE A 98 -5.40 4.45 5.97
N ILE A 99 -6.10 3.79 5.05
CA ILE A 99 -5.99 4.07 3.62
C ILE A 99 -7.16 4.94 3.22
N SER A 100 -6.88 6.16 2.82
CA SER A 100 -7.86 7.18 2.45
C SER A 100 -7.86 7.40 0.95
N SER A 101 -8.90 6.90 0.28
CA SER A 101 -9.13 7.15 -1.14
C SER A 101 -9.85 8.48 -1.34
N ASN A 102 -9.32 9.32 -2.20
CA ASN A 102 -9.89 10.63 -2.52
C ASN A 102 -10.21 10.67 -4.01
N GLU A 103 -11.45 10.91 -4.37
CA GLU A 103 -11.82 11.13 -5.77
C GLU A 103 -11.11 12.35 -6.33
N VAL A 104 -10.82 12.33 -7.63
CA VAL A 104 -10.42 13.53 -8.35
C VAL A 104 -11.55 14.55 -8.21
N PRO A 105 -11.28 15.78 -7.73
CA PRO A 105 -12.31 16.81 -7.66
C PRO A 105 -12.96 17.06 -9.01
N HIS A 106 -14.28 17.15 -9.03
CA HIS A 106 -15.07 17.41 -10.23
C HIS A 106 -16.09 18.52 -9.97
N GLY A 107 -16.44 19.25 -11.01
CA GLY A 107 -17.36 20.39 -10.97
C GLY A 107 -16.77 21.61 -11.65
N ILE A 108 -17.63 22.52 -12.17
CA ILE A 108 -17.22 23.71 -12.91
C ILE A 108 -17.22 24.94 -11.99
N ILE A 109 -18.22 25.05 -11.12
CA ILE A 109 -18.42 26.21 -10.23
C ILE A 109 -18.14 25.83 -8.76
N LEU A 110 -18.61 24.66 -8.35
CA LEU A 110 -18.32 24.06 -7.04
C LEU A 110 -17.61 22.74 -7.29
N THR A 111 -16.40 22.60 -6.76
CA THR A 111 -15.68 21.33 -6.80
C THR A 111 -16.10 20.47 -5.61
N SER A 112 -16.53 19.25 -5.88
CA SER A 112 -16.79 18.24 -4.87
C SER A 112 -15.87 17.06 -5.07
N SER A 113 -15.43 16.48 -3.96
CA SER A 113 -14.72 15.20 -3.96
C SER A 113 -15.20 14.37 -2.80
N ARG A 114 -15.30 13.06 -3.00
CA ARG A 114 -15.61 12.13 -1.93
C ARG A 114 -14.35 11.49 -1.42
N MET A 115 -14.34 11.21 -0.14
CA MET A 115 -13.25 10.54 0.52
C MET A 115 -13.79 9.35 1.31
N LEU A 116 -13.18 8.19 1.11
CA LEU A 116 -13.43 7.00 1.89
C LEU A 116 -12.18 6.59 2.64
N ASN A 117 -12.34 6.35 3.93
CA ASN A 117 -11.29 5.78 4.77
C ASN A 117 -11.54 4.29 5.00
N PHE A 118 -10.49 3.52 4.85
CA PHE A 118 -10.46 2.09 5.12
C PHE A 118 -9.43 1.84 6.21
N ILE A 119 -9.86 1.15 7.26
CA ILE A 119 -9.02 0.89 8.43
C ILE A 119 -8.53 -0.55 8.36
N PHE A 120 -7.22 -0.72 8.51
CA PHE A 120 -6.54 -2.01 8.61
C PHE A 120 -5.93 -2.13 9.99
N GLU A 121 -6.17 -3.24 10.67
CA GLU A 121 -5.63 -3.52 11.98
C GLU A 121 -4.83 -4.81 11.96
N ARG A 122 -3.72 -4.83 12.69
CA ARG A 122 -2.87 -5.99 12.85
C ARG A 122 -3.27 -6.76 14.11
N GLY A 123 -3.72 -7.99 13.93
CA GLY A 123 -4.04 -8.89 15.03
C GLY A 123 -2.81 -9.34 15.82
N ALA A 124 -3.04 -9.92 16.98
CA ALA A 124 -1.99 -10.47 17.85
C ALA A 124 -1.18 -11.60 17.17
N ASP A 125 -1.77 -12.28 16.21
CA ASP A 125 -1.14 -13.30 15.36
C ASP A 125 -0.30 -12.73 14.22
N GLY A 126 -0.25 -11.38 14.08
CA GLY A 126 0.47 -10.68 13.04
C GLY A 126 -0.30 -10.54 11.72
N THR A 127 -1.51 -11.08 11.62
CA THR A 127 -2.35 -10.94 10.42
C THR A 127 -3.02 -9.56 10.36
N TRP A 128 -3.16 -9.04 9.14
CA TRP A 128 -3.85 -7.79 8.90
C TRP A 128 -5.30 -8.03 8.48
N THR A 129 -6.21 -7.30 9.08
CA THR A 129 -7.64 -7.37 8.79
C THR A 129 -8.18 -5.99 8.48
N ARG A 130 -8.96 -5.87 7.41
CA ARG A 130 -9.70 -4.64 7.12
C ARG A 130 -10.98 -4.60 7.96
N LEU A 131 -11.08 -3.62 8.88
CA LEU A 131 -12.18 -3.52 9.83
C LEU A 131 -13.44 -2.89 9.25
N GLY A 132 -13.29 -1.84 8.45
CA GLY A 132 -14.44 -1.13 7.95
C GLY A 132 -14.09 0.05 7.06
N ARG A 133 -15.11 0.81 6.70
CA ARG A 133 -14.99 2.05 5.93
C ARG A 133 -15.81 3.17 6.57
N SER A 134 -15.31 4.39 6.48
CA SER A 134 -16.07 5.60 6.78
C SER A 134 -16.04 6.55 5.59
N GLU A 135 -17.16 7.16 5.27
CA GLU A 135 -17.32 8.07 4.14
C GLU A 135 -17.37 9.52 4.62
N PHE A 136 -16.60 10.37 3.99
CA PHE A 136 -16.64 11.82 4.20
C PHE A 136 -16.82 12.51 2.85
N MET A 137 -17.66 13.53 2.81
CA MET A 137 -17.84 14.40 1.66
C MET A 137 -17.17 15.74 1.95
N ALA A 138 -16.18 16.11 1.16
CA ALA A 138 -15.61 17.46 1.18
C ALA A 138 -16.20 18.27 0.02
N VAL A 139 -16.80 19.42 0.35
CA VAL A 139 -17.26 20.44 -0.61
C VAL A 139 -16.34 21.64 -0.41
N GLN A 140 -15.69 22.07 -1.47
CA GLN A 140 -14.83 23.26 -1.51
C GLN A 140 -15.42 24.28 -2.45
#